data_42585d93606dc1b383206c29e175ee35
#
_entry.id   42585d93606dc1b383206c29e175ee35
#
_cell.length_a   1.000
_cell.length_b   1.000
_cell.length_c   1.000
_cell.angle_alpha   90.00
_cell.angle_beta   90.00
_cell.angle_gamma   90.00
#
_symmetry.space_group_name_H-M   'P 1'
#
loop_
_entity.id
_entity.type
_entity.pdbx_description
1 polymer ?
#
loop_
_entity_poly.entity_id
_entity_poly.type
_entity_poly.pdbx_seq_one_letter_code
_entity_poly.pdbx_strand_id
1 'polypeptide(L)'
;NEFVPDFLHGIDRFEARKQTIAKLEELGLLAESRDYTVGLSHCERCQTVIEPLLSDQWYLSMKELAQPAIEVVEEQRVQFIPERYATSYIDWMKNIRDWCISRQLWWGHRIPVWTCSKCGAVDAYESAPDSCDKCSAGAADMKQDEDVLDTWFSSALWPFATLGWPDETKEMKMFFPTTILSTAREIINLWVARMIFTSLKFTKTIPFKHVLIHPVIQTEDGKRMSKSKGNSIDP
;
A
#
# COMPACT_ATOMS: atom_id res chain seq x y z
N ASN A 1 -19.73 -17.84 -5.19
CA ASN A 1 -20.54 -16.96 -4.34
C ASN A 1 -21.99 -17.47 -4.33
N GLU A 2 -22.56 -17.77 -3.18
CA GLU A 2 -23.91 -18.33 -3.00
C GLU A 2 -25.06 -17.46 -3.56
N PHE A 3 -24.77 -16.15 -3.79
CA PHE A 3 -25.73 -15.21 -4.38
C PHE A 3 -25.70 -15.16 -5.92
N VAL A 4 -24.80 -15.90 -6.56
CA VAL A 4 -24.71 -15.98 -8.02
C VAL A 4 -25.49 -17.19 -8.48
N PRO A 5 -26.43 -17.07 -9.44
CA PRO A 5 -27.13 -18.22 -9.99
C PRO A 5 -26.20 -19.28 -10.59
N ASP A 6 -26.50 -20.55 -10.38
CA ASP A 6 -25.64 -21.67 -10.78
C ASP A 6 -25.24 -21.65 -12.26
N PHE A 7 -26.12 -21.22 -13.16
CA PHE A 7 -25.83 -21.12 -14.58
C PHE A 7 -24.77 -20.08 -14.96
N LEU A 8 -24.39 -19.23 -14.03
CA LEU A 8 -23.33 -18.22 -14.21
C LEU A 8 -22.00 -18.61 -13.54
N HIS A 9 -21.96 -19.74 -12.83
CA HIS A 9 -20.74 -20.17 -12.16
C HIS A 9 -19.66 -20.58 -13.16
N GLY A 10 -18.44 -20.06 -12.99
CA GLY A 10 -17.26 -20.47 -13.74
C GLY A 10 -17.19 -20.00 -15.21
N ILE A 11 -18.12 -19.17 -15.67
CA ILE A 11 -18.07 -18.59 -17.01
C ILE A 11 -17.43 -17.18 -16.99
N ASP A 12 -16.90 -16.78 -18.14
CA ASP A 12 -16.34 -15.43 -18.32
C ASP A 12 -17.40 -14.36 -18.04
N ARG A 13 -16.99 -13.26 -17.39
CA ARG A 13 -17.89 -12.18 -16.97
C ARG A 13 -18.62 -11.48 -18.12
N PHE A 14 -18.01 -11.37 -19.28
CA PHE A 14 -18.67 -10.79 -20.45
C PHE A 14 -19.71 -11.74 -21.05
N GLU A 15 -19.44 -13.03 -21.01
CA GLU A 15 -20.41 -14.05 -21.37
C GLU A 15 -21.54 -14.14 -20.33
N ALA A 16 -21.22 -14.05 -19.04
CA ALA A 16 -22.20 -13.98 -17.97
C ALA A 16 -23.20 -12.82 -18.15
N ARG A 17 -22.73 -11.65 -18.60
CA ARG A 17 -23.61 -10.51 -18.90
C ARG A 17 -24.61 -10.82 -20.01
N LYS A 18 -24.14 -11.44 -21.10
CA LYS A 18 -25.03 -11.85 -22.22
C LYS A 18 -26.07 -12.83 -21.75
N GLN A 19 -25.67 -13.86 -21.03
CA GLN A 19 -26.58 -14.88 -20.51
C GLN A 19 -27.58 -14.30 -19.50
N THR A 20 -27.16 -13.34 -18.68
CA THR A 20 -28.06 -12.65 -17.76
C THR A 20 -29.14 -11.84 -18.50
N ILE A 21 -28.76 -11.14 -19.57
CA ILE A 21 -29.72 -10.38 -20.39
C ILE A 21 -30.69 -11.32 -21.05
N ALA A 22 -30.20 -12.38 -21.69
CA ALA A 22 -31.08 -13.39 -22.34
C ALA A 22 -32.05 -14.04 -21.33
N LYS A 23 -31.60 -14.31 -20.11
CA LYS A 23 -32.45 -14.89 -19.06
C LYS A 23 -33.51 -13.90 -18.57
N LEU A 24 -33.18 -12.62 -18.48
CA LEU A 24 -34.15 -11.58 -18.14
C LEU A 24 -35.23 -11.41 -19.25
N GLU A 25 -34.83 -11.52 -20.52
CA GLU A 25 -35.77 -11.52 -21.66
C GLU A 25 -36.72 -12.70 -21.59
N GLU A 26 -36.19 -13.93 -21.41
CA GLU A 26 -36.97 -15.16 -21.27
C GLU A 26 -38.01 -15.06 -20.15
N LEU A 27 -37.66 -14.42 -19.04
CA LEU A 27 -38.53 -14.25 -17.89
C LEU A 27 -39.50 -13.06 -18.04
N GLY A 28 -39.41 -12.28 -19.11
CA GLY A 28 -40.21 -11.07 -19.31
C GLY A 28 -39.89 -9.94 -18.33
N LEU A 29 -38.71 -9.97 -17.75
CA LEU A 29 -38.25 -8.95 -16.74
C LEU A 29 -37.39 -7.86 -17.35
N LEU A 30 -36.95 -7.97 -18.60
CA LEU A 30 -36.20 -6.96 -19.31
C LEU A 30 -37.14 -5.90 -19.88
N ALA A 31 -37.09 -4.69 -19.34
CA ALA A 31 -37.92 -3.57 -19.83
C ALA A 31 -37.31 -2.93 -21.09
N GLU A 32 -36.00 -2.70 -21.11
CA GLU A 32 -35.31 -2.04 -22.20
C GLU A 32 -33.81 -2.35 -22.14
N SER A 33 -33.16 -2.46 -23.30
CA SER A 33 -31.71 -2.46 -23.44
C SER A 33 -31.31 -1.37 -24.43
N ARG A 34 -30.41 -0.47 -24.01
CA ARG A 34 -29.93 0.65 -24.84
C ARG A 34 -28.43 0.84 -24.70
N ASP A 35 -27.80 1.35 -25.74
CA ASP A 35 -26.41 1.75 -25.69
C ASP A 35 -26.20 2.92 -24.73
N TYR A 36 -25.24 2.81 -23.86
CA TYR A 36 -24.89 3.83 -22.88
C TYR A 36 -23.38 3.94 -22.71
N THR A 37 -22.87 5.18 -22.78
CA THR A 37 -21.45 5.46 -22.56
C THR A 37 -21.20 5.75 -21.08
N VAL A 38 -20.32 4.95 -20.47
CA VAL A 38 -19.94 5.08 -19.06
C VAL A 38 -18.41 5.04 -18.93
N GLY A 39 -17.88 5.88 -18.03
CA GLY A 39 -16.47 5.83 -17.67
C GLY A 39 -16.16 4.57 -16.85
N LEU A 40 -15.34 3.68 -17.39
CA LEU A 40 -14.89 2.47 -16.71
C LEU A 40 -13.43 2.60 -16.29
N SER A 41 -13.12 2.13 -15.09
CA SER A 41 -11.73 2.00 -14.65
C SER A 41 -11.06 0.83 -15.32
N HIS A 42 -9.85 1.05 -15.85
CA HIS A 42 -9.04 0.03 -16.51
C HIS A 42 -7.73 -0.20 -15.76
N CYS A 43 -7.23 -1.42 -15.81
CA CYS A 43 -5.91 -1.75 -15.32
C CYS A 43 -4.85 -0.95 -16.10
N GLU A 44 -3.99 -0.24 -15.40
CA GLU A 44 -2.93 0.58 -16.02
C GLU A 44 -1.96 -0.25 -16.88
N ARG A 45 -1.81 -1.53 -16.57
CA ARG A 45 -0.88 -2.42 -17.27
C ARG A 45 -1.48 -3.15 -18.47
N CYS A 46 -2.61 -3.80 -18.28
CA CYS A 46 -3.21 -4.65 -19.31
C CYS A 46 -4.47 -4.06 -19.94
N GLN A 47 -4.90 -2.88 -19.52
CA GLN A 47 -6.09 -2.18 -20.01
C GLN A 47 -7.42 -2.95 -19.84
N THR A 48 -7.42 -4.02 -19.06
CA THR A 48 -8.63 -4.76 -18.75
C THR A 48 -9.53 -3.95 -17.81
N VAL A 49 -10.83 -3.97 -18.01
CA VAL A 49 -11.81 -3.34 -17.12
C VAL A 49 -11.68 -3.93 -15.72
N ILE A 50 -11.56 -3.06 -14.71
CA ILE A 50 -11.46 -3.45 -13.30
C ILE A 50 -12.87 -3.63 -12.74
N GLU A 51 -13.10 -4.75 -12.04
CA GLU A 51 -14.30 -5.00 -11.26
C GLU A 51 -13.93 -5.21 -9.79
N PRO A 52 -14.59 -4.51 -8.85
CA PRO A 52 -14.30 -4.66 -7.42
C PRO A 52 -14.61 -6.08 -6.94
N LEU A 53 -13.66 -6.67 -6.23
CA LEU A 53 -13.78 -7.96 -5.56
C LEU A 53 -13.39 -7.80 -4.09
N LEU A 54 -14.22 -8.31 -3.19
CA LEU A 54 -13.88 -8.39 -1.77
C LEU A 54 -12.92 -9.55 -1.55
N SER A 55 -11.84 -9.30 -0.83
CA SER A 55 -10.87 -10.31 -0.41
C SER A 55 -10.30 -9.95 0.96
N ASP A 56 -9.84 -10.96 1.69
CA ASP A 56 -9.14 -10.75 2.94
C ASP A 56 -7.82 -10.05 2.68
N GLN A 57 -7.51 -9.04 3.51
CA GLN A 57 -6.33 -8.21 3.37
C GLN A 57 -5.73 -7.91 4.74
N TRP A 58 -4.43 -7.67 4.76
CA TRP A 58 -3.74 -7.18 5.93
C TRP A 58 -3.83 -5.66 6.02
N TYR A 59 -4.27 -5.16 7.17
CA TYR A 59 -4.38 -3.74 7.45
C TYR A 59 -3.51 -3.34 8.63
N LEU A 60 -2.79 -2.24 8.48
CA LEU A 60 -2.12 -1.56 9.57
C LEU A 60 -3.06 -0.50 10.15
N SER A 61 -3.39 -0.63 11.43
CA SER A 61 -4.19 0.38 12.14
C SER A 61 -3.41 1.69 12.26
N MET A 62 -3.95 2.76 11.68
CA MET A 62 -3.25 4.03 11.57
C MET A 62 -3.54 5.00 12.69
N LYS A 63 -4.61 4.82 13.45
CA LYS A 63 -5.06 5.79 14.46
C LYS A 63 -3.99 6.12 15.51
N GLU A 64 -3.33 5.10 16.04
CA GLU A 64 -2.28 5.28 17.06
C GLU A 64 -0.95 5.79 16.47
N LEU A 65 -0.69 5.50 15.19
CA LEU A 65 0.53 5.91 14.50
C LEU A 65 0.44 7.35 13.99
N ALA A 66 -0.75 7.81 13.66
CA ALA A 66 -0.97 9.13 13.08
C ALA A 66 -0.75 10.26 14.09
N GLN A 67 -1.22 10.12 15.32
CA GLN A 67 -1.18 11.18 16.30
C GLN A 67 0.24 11.67 16.60
N PRO A 68 1.22 10.82 16.98
CA PRO A 68 2.60 11.28 17.20
C PRO A 68 3.24 11.87 15.93
N ALA A 69 2.85 11.38 14.75
CA ALA A 69 3.37 11.88 13.48
C ALA A 69 2.82 13.26 13.10
N ILE A 70 1.61 13.59 13.54
CA ILE A 70 1.06 14.97 13.45
C ILE A 70 1.81 15.90 14.41
N GLU A 71 1.95 15.51 15.66
CA GLU A 71 2.56 16.29 16.72
C GLU A 71 3.98 16.75 16.38
N VAL A 72 4.82 15.87 15.83
CA VAL A 72 6.22 16.25 15.48
C VAL A 72 6.29 17.31 14.39
N VAL A 73 5.26 17.46 13.56
CA VAL A 73 5.19 18.50 12.53
C VAL A 73 4.55 19.78 13.10
N GLU A 74 3.49 19.68 13.90
CA GLU A 74 2.88 20.82 14.57
C GLU A 74 3.86 21.49 15.54
N GLU A 75 4.70 20.72 16.23
CA GLU A 75 5.78 21.19 17.11
C GLU A 75 7.07 21.63 16.36
N GLN A 76 7.06 21.59 15.02
CA GLN A 76 8.20 21.94 14.17
C GLN A 76 9.47 21.12 14.42
N ARG A 77 9.37 19.95 15.00
CA ARG A 77 10.48 18.99 15.08
C ARG A 77 10.82 18.39 13.72
N VAL A 78 9.81 18.26 12.85
CA VAL A 78 9.97 17.97 11.42
C VAL A 78 9.39 19.16 10.65
N GLN A 79 10.22 19.85 9.87
CA GLN A 79 9.86 21.06 9.15
C GLN A 79 9.77 20.81 7.66
N PHE A 80 8.67 21.21 7.03
CA PHE A 80 8.51 21.17 5.58
C PHE A 80 8.98 22.48 4.93
N ILE A 81 9.72 22.36 3.84
CA ILE A 81 10.21 23.49 3.06
C ILE A 81 9.75 23.30 1.59
N PRO A 82 8.84 24.13 1.07
CA PRO A 82 8.09 25.21 1.72
C PRO A 82 7.07 24.74 2.77
N GLU A 83 6.81 25.57 3.77
CA GLU A 83 5.93 25.29 4.92
C GLU A 83 4.50 24.89 4.54
N ARG A 84 3.97 25.42 3.42
CA ARG A 84 2.60 25.06 2.93
C ARG A 84 2.34 23.56 2.82
N TYR A 85 3.37 22.75 2.65
CA TYR A 85 3.23 21.29 2.58
C TYR A 85 3.01 20.63 3.94
N ALA A 86 3.35 21.31 5.05
CA ALA A 86 3.01 20.84 6.38
C ALA A 86 1.49 20.80 6.58
N THR A 87 0.77 21.81 6.12
CA THR A 87 -0.70 21.83 6.17
C THR A 87 -1.29 20.65 5.43
N SER A 88 -0.85 20.40 4.18
CA SER A 88 -1.35 19.27 3.38
C SER A 88 -1.03 17.91 4.03
N TYR A 89 0.14 17.78 4.65
CA TYR A 89 0.54 16.59 5.39
C TYR A 89 -0.37 16.36 6.60
N ILE A 90 -0.56 17.39 7.43
CA ILE A 90 -1.38 17.33 8.65
C ILE A 90 -2.83 16.99 8.31
N ASP A 91 -3.41 17.65 7.29
CA ASP A 91 -4.77 17.39 6.85
C ASP A 91 -4.96 15.94 6.39
N TRP A 92 -3.99 15.41 5.65
CA TRP A 92 -4.02 14.01 5.23
C TRP A 92 -3.90 13.05 6.41
N MET A 93 -2.99 13.32 7.36
CA MET A 93 -2.78 12.48 8.55
C MET A 93 -4.00 12.49 9.48
N LYS A 94 -4.68 13.63 9.64
CA LYS A 94 -5.91 13.73 10.44
C LYS A 94 -7.07 12.89 9.87
N ASN A 95 -7.06 12.67 8.55
CA ASN A 95 -8.09 11.91 7.83
C ASN A 95 -7.61 10.53 7.38
N ILE A 96 -6.46 10.07 7.87
CA ILE A 96 -5.87 8.80 7.43
C ILE A 96 -6.76 7.63 7.81
N ARG A 97 -6.91 6.70 6.86
CA ARG A 97 -7.58 5.41 7.07
C ARG A 97 -6.57 4.32 7.30
N ASP A 98 -7.02 3.20 7.84
CA ASP A 98 -6.19 2.02 7.98
C ASP A 98 -5.56 1.64 6.64
N TRP A 99 -4.27 1.34 6.68
CA TRP A 99 -3.48 1.11 5.48
C TRP A 99 -3.45 -0.37 5.13
N CYS A 100 -4.05 -0.73 3.99
CA CYS A 100 -3.90 -2.06 3.42
C CYS A 100 -2.44 -2.27 2.98
N ILE A 101 -1.74 -3.19 3.64
CA ILE A 101 -0.31 -3.47 3.44
C ILE A 101 -0.05 -4.73 2.62
N SER A 102 -1.06 -5.54 2.33
CA SER A 102 -0.93 -6.74 1.49
C SER A 102 -1.14 -6.45 0.01
N ARG A 103 -0.39 -7.14 -0.84
CA ARG A 103 -0.50 -7.08 -2.30
C ARG A 103 -0.42 -8.48 -2.88
N GLN A 104 -1.28 -8.78 -3.86
CA GLN A 104 -1.32 -10.05 -4.60
C GLN A 104 -0.37 -9.97 -5.80
N LEU A 105 0.93 -9.95 -5.53
CA LEU A 105 2.00 -9.82 -6.53
C LEU A 105 3.00 -10.97 -6.40
N TRP A 106 3.63 -11.35 -7.50
CA TRP A 106 4.68 -12.39 -7.47
C TRP A 106 6.01 -11.87 -6.95
N TRP A 107 6.30 -10.58 -7.12
CA TRP A 107 7.55 -9.96 -6.71
C TRP A 107 7.33 -9.03 -5.53
N GLY A 108 8.04 -9.28 -4.44
CA GLY A 108 8.02 -8.46 -3.24
C GLY A 108 8.45 -9.24 -2.00
N HIS A 109 8.45 -8.56 -0.86
CA HIS A 109 8.71 -9.19 0.43
C HIS A 109 7.42 -9.89 0.89
N ARG A 110 7.44 -11.21 0.99
CA ARG A 110 6.29 -11.97 1.51
C ARG A 110 5.98 -11.55 2.93
N ILE A 111 4.70 -11.49 3.23
CA ILE A 111 4.22 -11.21 4.59
C ILE A 111 4.75 -12.32 5.50
N PRO A 112 5.49 -11.96 6.59
CA PRO A 112 6.15 -12.93 7.45
C PRO A 112 5.19 -13.55 8.48
N VAL A 113 3.96 -13.83 8.05
CA VAL A 113 2.91 -14.41 8.88
C VAL A 113 2.65 -15.85 8.44
N TRP A 114 2.50 -16.73 9.40
CA TRP A 114 2.26 -18.14 9.20
C TRP A 114 1.00 -18.59 9.93
N THR A 115 0.21 -19.39 9.25
CA THR A 115 -1.03 -19.96 9.81
C THR A 115 -0.84 -21.46 10.01
N CYS A 116 -1.16 -21.93 11.19
CA CYS A 116 -1.17 -23.38 11.50
C CYS A 116 -2.46 -24.02 10.96
N SER A 117 -2.35 -25.00 10.08
CA SER A 117 -3.49 -25.72 9.50
C SER A 117 -4.22 -26.61 10.53
N LYS A 118 -3.58 -26.96 11.65
CA LYS A 118 -4.17 -27.80 12.69
C LYS A 118 -5.04 -27.04 13.69
N CYS A 119 -4.56 -25.89 14.16
CA CYS A 119 -5.25 -25.15 15.23
C CYS A 119 -5.70 -23.75 14.80
N GLY A 120 -5.39 -23.31 13.56
CA GLY A 120 -5.73 -21.98 13.07
C GLY A 120 -4.93 -20.85 13.70
N ALA A 121 -3.88 -21.15 14.48
CA ALA A 121 -3.03 -20.11 15.06
C ALA A 121 -2.32 -19.34 13.98
N VAL A 122 -2.28 -18.00 14.12
CA VAL A 122 -1.62 -17.07 13.19
C VAL A 122 -0.59 -16.29 13.99
N ASP A 123 0.65 -16.27 13.51
CA ASP A 123 1.74 -15.51 14.13
C ASP A 123 2.81 -15.11 13.12
N ALA A 124 3.64 -14.12 13.48
CA ALA A 124 4.72 -13.62 12.64
C ALA A 124 6.06 -14.24 13.05
N TYR A 125 6.83 -14.68 12.05
CA TYR A 125 8.16 -15.28 12.27
C TYR A 125 9.18 -14.67 11.31
N GLU A 126 10.43 -14.51 11.78
CA GLU A 126 11.55 -14.05 10.94
C GLU A 126 11.96 -15.07 9.88
N SER A 127 11.77 -16.33 10.17
CA SER A 127 12.04 -17.47 9.27
C SER A 127 10.94 -18.51 9.38
N ALA A 128 10.92 -19.48 8.47
CA ALA A 128 9.95 -20.57 8.52
C ALA A 128 10.04 -21.31 9.88
N PRO A 129 8.94 -21.39 10.64
CA PRO A 129 8.93 -22.05 11.93
C PRO A 129 8.99 -23.58 11.77
N ASP A 130 9.73 -24.24 12.65
CA ASP A 130 9.80 -25.71 12.71
C ASP A 130 8.54 -26.35 13.27
N SER A 131 7.80 -25.61 14.07
CA SER A 131 6.55 -26.07 14.72
C SER A 131 5.65 -24.91 15.10
N CYS A 132 4.39 -25.22 15.33
CA CYS A 132 3.41 -24.26 15.87
C CYS A 132 3.59 -24.08 17.37
N ASP A 133 3.77 -22.86 17.84
CA ASP A 133 3.97 -22.53 19.26
C ASP A 133 2.74 -22.85 20.12
N LYS A 134 1.53 -22.98 19.53
CA LYS A 134 0.30 -23.23 20.27
C LYS A 134 -0.10 -24.70 20.37
N CYS A 135 0.18 -25.50 19.34
CA CYS A 135 -0.26 -26.91 19.33
C CYS A 135 0.85 -27.90 19.01
N SER A 136 2.10 -27.41 18.85
CA SER A 136 3.28 -28.21 18.51
C SER A 136 3.15 -29.02 17.20
N ALA A 137 2.23 -28.65 16.29
CA ALA A 137 2.16 -29.21 14.95
C ALA A 137 3.46 -28.88 14.21
N GLY A 138 3.96 -29.79 13.40
CA GLY A 138 5.26 -29.64 12.72
C GLY A 138 5.26 -28.62 11.58
N ALA A 139 6.43 -28.34 11.04
CA ALA A 139 6.64 -27.38 9.94
C ALA A 139 5.71 -27.58 8.73
N ALA A 140 5.38 -28.84 8.40
CA ALA A 140 4.48 -29.17 7.29
C ALA A 140 3.04 -28.62 7.48
N ASP A 141 2.65 -28.33 8.71
CA ASP A 141 1.34 -27.77 9.04
C ASP A 141 1.36 -26.23 9.11
N MET A 142 2.51 -25.60 8.94
CA MET A 142 2.69 -24.15 8.94
C MET A 142 2.69 -23.61 7.52
N LYS A 143 1.71 -22.77 7.20
CA LYS A 143 1.59 -22.16 5.88
C LYS A 143 1.84 -20.66 5.97
N GLN A 144 2.87 -20.18 5.24
CA GLN A 144 3.13 -18.74 5.11
C GLN A 144 2.07 -18.07 4.24
N ASP A 145 1.70 -16.86 4.59
CA ASP A 145 0.87 -16.01 3.76
C ASP A 145 1.45 -15.87 2.34
N GLU A 146 0.59 -15.91 1.33
CA GLU A 146 1.02 -15.86 -0.09
C GLU A 146 1.23 -14.44 -0.59
N ASP A 147 0.62 -13.46 0.09
CA ASP A 147 0.71 -12.06 -0.26
C ASP A 147 2.10 -11.47 0.05
N VAL A 148 2.42 -10.38 -0.61
CA VAL A 148 3.62 -9.59 -0.35
C VAL A 148 3.25 -8.25 0.29
N LEU A 149 4.21 -7.64 0.98
CA LEU A 149 4.05 -6.31 1.54
C LEU A 149 4.00 -5.23 0.46
N ASP A 150 3.20 -4.22 0.68
CA ASP A 150 3.23 -2.98 -0.09
C ASP A 150 4.66 -2.43 -0.18
N THR A 151 5.08 -2.02 -1.36
CA THR A 151 6.39 -1.39 -1.61
C THR A 151 6.69 -0.26 -0.62
N TRP A 152 5.69 0.52 -0.28
CA TRP A 152 5.83 1.63 0.65
C TRP A 152 6.04 1.19 2.11
N PHE A 153 5.77 -0.06 2.44
CA PHE A 153 6.04 -0.60 3.78
C PHE A 153 7.55 -0.71 4.03
N SER A 154 8.28 -1.38 3.14
CA SER A 154 9.74 -1.46 3.22
C SER A 154 10.43 -0.12 2.96
N SER A 155 9.91 0.69 2.02
CA SER A 155 10.43 2.04 1.75
C SER A 155 10.31 2.97 2.96
N ALA A 156 9.31 2.77 3.82
CA ALA A 156 9.16 3.55 5.05
C ALA A 156 10.26 3.29 6.08
N LEU A 157 10.92 2.16 6.02
CA LEU A 157 12.01 1.78 6.92
C LEU A 157 13.37 2.38 6.51
N TRP A 158 13.44 2.97 5.31
CA TRP A 158 14.69 3.42 4.70
C TRP A 158 15.58 4.27 5.61
N PRO A 159 15.07 5.27 6.38
CA PRO A 159 15.92 6.18 7.16
C PRO A 159 16.78 5.49 8.22
N PHE A 160 16.39 4.32 8.70
CA PHE A 160 17.08 3.61 9.76
C PHE A 160 17.50 2.18 9.37
N ALA A 161 16.73 1.49 8.54
CA ALA A 161 17.09 0.14 8.11
C ALA A 161 18.37 0.10 7.26
N THR A 162 18.60 1.09 6.39
CA THR A 162 19.82 1.22 5.59
C THR A 162 21.06 1.55 6.41
N LEU A 163 20.89 2.02 7.64
CA LEU A 163 21.96 2.32 8.59
C LEU A 163 22.22 1.14 9.55
N GLY A 164 21.53 0.01 9.35
CA GLY A 164 21.76 -1.23 10.07
C GLY A 164 20.80 -1.50 11.24
N TRP A 165 19.74 -0.70 11.42
CA TRP A 165 18.71 -1.03 12.40
C TRP A 165 18.16 -2.45 12.15
N PRO A 166 17.91 -3.30 13.18
CA PRO A 166 17.79 -2.96 14.60
C PRO A 166 19.08 -2.90 15.40
N ASP A 167 20.25 -3.13 14.78
CA ASP A 167 21.53 -3.07 15.47
C ASP A 167 21.96 -1.62 15.78
N GLU A 168 22.70 -1.44 16.87
CA GLU A 168 23.30 -0.15 17.23
C GLU A 168 24.62 0.08 16.47
N THR A 169 24.53 0.32 15.17
CA THR A 169 25.69 0.52 14.32
C THR A 169 26.33 1.92 14.52
N LYS A 170 27.55 2.08 14.00
CA LYS A 170 28.22 3.39 13.97
C LYS A 170 27.49 4.36 13.05
N GLU A 171 26.96 3.85 11.95
CA GLU A 171 26.19 4.58 10.96
C GLU A 171 24.88 5.13 11.56
N MET A 172 24.16 4.31 12.33
CA MET A 172 22.98 4.77 13.08
C MET A 172 23.32 5.92 14.02
N LYS A 173 24.39 5.79 14.80
CA LYS A 173 24.80 6.83 15.77
C LYS A 173 25.26 8.12 15.10
N MET A 174 25.80 8.05 13.88
CA MET A 174 26.35 9.20 13.15
C MET A 174 25.30 9.90 12.27
N PHE A 175 24.45 9.15 11.59
CA PHE A 175 23.61 9.65 10.50
C PHE A 175 22.11 9.67 10.79
N PHE A 176 21.67 9.08 11.92
CA PHE A 176 20.27 9.08 12.30
C PHE A 176 20.05 9.93 13.59
N PRO A 177 19.06 10.85 13.59
CA PRO A 177 18.20 11.26 12.49
C PRO A 177 18.94 12.03 11.38
N THR A 178 18.50 11.87 10.15
CA THR A 178 19.02 12.62 8.99
C THR A 178 18.69 14.11 9.13
N THR A 179 19.53 14.98 8.56
CA THR A 179 19.28 16.42 8.62
C THR A 179 18.20 16.85 7.64
N ILE A 180 18.31 16.44 6.36
CA ILE A 180 17.41 16.85 5.28
C ILE A 180 17.00 15.62 4.45
N LEU A 181 15.70 15.51 4.19
CA LEU A 181 15.14 14.67 3.15
C LEU A 181 14.69 15.56 1.99
N SER A 182 15.12 15.28 0.76
CA SER A 182 14.65 15.98 -0.43
C SER A 182 13.78 15.05 -1.28
N THR A 183 12.57 15.48 -1.62
CA THR A 183 11.63 14.67 -2.42
C THR A 183 10.58 15.53 -3.13
N ALA A 184 9.79 14.92 -4.02
CA ALA A 184 8.69 15.57 -4.70
C ALA A 184 7.38 15.50 -3.89
N ARG A 185 6.48 16.45 -4.16
CA ARG A 185 5.19 16.56 -3.45
C ARG A 185 4.31 15.31 -3.56
N GLU A 186 4.41 14.58 -4.67
CA GLU A 186 3.54 13.43 -4.95
C GLU A 186 3.73 12.28 -3.98
N ILE A 187 4.89 12.20 -3.33
CA ILE A 187 5.20 11.11 -2.39
C ILE A 187 5.27 11.56 -0.92
N ILE A 188 4.77 12.75 -0.59
CA ILE A 188 4.63 13.18 0.80
C ILE A 188 3.83 12.14 1.60
N ASN A 189 2.65 11.77 1.11
CA ASN A 189 1.77 10.82 1.79
C ASN A 189 2.25 9.38 1.67
N LEU A 190 2.85 9.03 0.53
CA LEU A 190 3.27 7.65 0.25
C LEU A 190 4.59 7.29 0.92
N TRP A 191 5.48 8.24 1.13
CA TRP A 191 6.83 7.99 1.63
C TRP A 191 7.17 8.81 2.88
N VAL A 192 7.10 10.16 2.82
CA VAL A 192 7.50 11.02 3.93
C VAL A 192 6.70 10.71 5.20
N ALA A 193 5.38 10.68 5.08
CA ALA A 193 4.50 10.37 6.21
C ALA A 193 4.77 8.99 6.79
N ARG A 194 4.95 7.99 5.91
CA ARG A 194 5.25 6.63 6.33
C ARG A 194 6.59 6.51 7.03
N MET A 195 7.63 7.16 6.56
CA MET A 195 8.91 7.23 7.27
C MET A 195 8.79 7.88 8.65
N ILE A 196 8.00 8.93 8.80
CA ILE A 196 7.82 9.62 10.09
C ILE A 196 7.15 8.67 11.09
N PHE A 197 5.99 8.10 10.78
CA PHE A 197 5.30 7.28 11.78
C PHE A 197 5.99 5.94 12.04
N THR A 198 6.64 5.31 11.06
CA THR A 198 7.40 4.07 11.30
C THR A 198 8.63 4.32 12.13
N SER A 199 9.36 5.41 11.87
CA SER A 199 10.51 5.81 12.67
C SER A 199 10.11 6.07 14.12
N LEU A 200 9.07 6.86 14.36
CA LEU A 200 8.55 7.11 15.71
C LEU A 200 8.11 5.81 16.42
N LYS A 201 7.50 4.88 15.69
CA LYS A 201 7.08 3.59 16.27
C LYS A 201 8.26 2.72 16.67
N PHE A 202 9.24 2.56 15.78
CA PHE A 202 10.33 1.60 15.95
C PHE A 202 11.51 2.17 16.73
N THR A 203 11.94 3.40 16.41
CA THR A 203 13.13 4.01 16.99
C THR A 203 12.84 5.05 18.06
N LYS A 204 11.58 5.46 18.25
CA LYS A 204 11.13 6.54 19.14
C LYS A 204 11.72 7.93 18.78
N THR A 205 12.25 8.04 17.56
CA THR A 205 12.97 9.24 17.09
C THR A 205 12.40 9.68 15.74
N ILE A 206 12.44 11.00 15.46
CA ILE A 206 12.10 11.52 14.12
C ILE A 206 13.14 11.03 13.10
N PRO A 207 12.74 10.71 11.85
CA PRO A 207 13.69 10.21 10.85
C PRO A 207 14.59 11.28 10.26
N PHE A 208 14.11 12.52 10.19
CA PHE A 208 14.80 13.69 9.62
C PHE A 208 14.23 14.98 10.21
N LYS A 209 15.02 16.06 10.16
CA LYS A 209 14.63 17.39 10.71
C LYS A 209 13.89 18.23 9.66
N HIS A 210 14.32 18.18 8.40
CA HIS A 210 13.77 19.01 7.33
C HIS A 210 13.33 18.14 6.15
N VAL A 211 12.20 18.50 5.57
CA VAL A 211 11.66 17.90 4.33
C VAL A 211 11.63 18.96 3.25
N LEU A 212 12.59 18.91 2.35
CA LEU A 212 12.67 19.82 1.20
C LEU A 212 11.83 19.24 0.05
N ILE A 213 10.75 19.93 -0.30
CA ILE A 213 9.88 19.55 -1.39
C ILE A 213 10.28 20.33 -2.64
N HIS A 214 10.94 19.63 -3.57
CA HIS A 214 11.35 20.20 -4.84
C HIS A 214 10.20 20.18 -5.86
N PRO A 215 10.23 21.09 -6.86
CA PRO A 215 9.28 21.06 -7.99
C PRO A 215 9.51 19.82 -8.87
N VAL A 216 8.46 19.44 -9.60
CA VAL A 216 8.53 18.40 -10.64
C VAL A 216 8.55 19.08 -12.00
N ILE A 217 9.52 18.72 -12.84
CA ILE A 217 9.65 19.25 -14.19
C ILE A 217 8.52 18.70 -15.06
N GLN A 218 7.91 19.59 -15.84
CA GLN A 218 6.83 19.28 -16.78
C GLN A 218 7.25 19.70 -18.20
N THR A 219 6.62 19.10 -19.19
CA THR A 219 6.70 19.55 -20.58
C THR A 219 6.03 20.92 -20.74
N GLU A 220 6.26 21.61 -21.87
CA GLU A 220 5.65 22.92 -22.15
C GLU A 220 4.12 22.90 -22.12
N ASP A 221 3.51 21.77 -22.46
CA ASP A 221 2.06 21.55 -22.39
C ASP A 221 1.57 21.09 -20.98
N GLY A 222 2.43 21.18 -19.94
CA GLY A 222 2.09 20.90 -18.55
C GLY A 222 1.98 19.40 -18.20
N LYS A 223 2.40 18.51 -19.10
CA LYS A 223 2.38 17.06 -18.82
C LYS A 223 3.61 16.63 -18.04
N ARG A 224 3.42 15.65 -17.16
CA ARG A 224 4.53 15.04 -16.43
C ARG A 224 5.49 14.34 -17.40
N MET A 225 6.77 14.61 -17.25
CA MET A 225 7.83 13.91 -17.99
C MET A 225 8.02 12.49 -17.41
N SER A 226 8.21 11.52 -18.31
CA SER A 226 8.62 10.16 -17.93
C SER A 226 9.42 9.51 -19.06
N LYS A 227 10.40 8.68 -18.70
CA LYS A 227 11.20 7.93 -19.67
C LYS A 227 10.35 7.02 -20.56
N SER A 228 9.32 6.39 -19.98
CA SER A 228 8.41 5.51 -20.72
C SER A 228 7.56 6.22 -21.78
N LYS A 229 7.36 7.54 -21.66
CA LYS A 229 6.65 8.37 -22.64
C LYS A 229 7.57 9.03 -23.66
N GLY A 230 8.89 8.90 -23.48
CA GLY A 230 9.88 9.53 -24.36
C GLY A 230 9.81 11.06 -24.40
N ASN A 231 9.24 11.70 -23.38
CA ASN A 231 9.04 13.14 -23.28
C ASN A 231 9.91 13.80 -22.20
N SER A 232 10.98 13.13 -21.78
CA SER A 232 11.96 13.67 -20.85
C SER A 232 13.06 14.43 -21.61
N ILE A 233 13.59 15.47 -20.96
CA ILE A 233 14.80 16.16 -21.40
C ILE A 233 15.98 15.40 -20.79
N ASP A 234 16.95 15.01 -21.61
CA ASP A 234 18.23 14.50 -21.13
C ASP A 234 19.04 15.65 -20.54
N PRO A 235 19.62 15.48 -19.34
CA PRO A 235 20.42 16.48 -18.68
C PRO A 235 21.75 16.77 -19.41
#